data_051ee6da737aec7109dbaf0522b1fbf0
#
_entry.id   051ee6da737aec7109dbaf0522b1fbf0
#
_cell.length_a   1.000
_cell.length_b   1.000
_cell.length_c   1.000
_cell.angle_alpha   90.00
_cell.angle_beta   90.00
_cell.angle_gamma   90.00
#
_symmetry.space_group_name_H-M   'P 1'
#
loop_
_entity.id
_entity.type
_entity.pdbx_description
1 polymer ?
#
loop_
_entity_poly.entity_id
_entity_poly.type
_entity_poly.pdbx_seq_one_letter_code
_entity_poly.pdbx_strand_id
1 'polypeptide(L)'
;MKITLLGTGDPAPSLKRMSPGYMVSVGKDVIVFDHGPGSHHRLLQTGTKATDVTHAFFTHLHYDHFLDFPRLLLTRWDHGAAQVPELKVYGPPPIKRLVERLIGPDGVFGPDIEARTKWDASLHVYRARGGQEPRRPPAPEVTELGKTDVVETERWRIQAVEVPHAQPHLTCLGLRLDSDEGSMVYTGDTGPSKALEKLAEGCDVLIHMCSHISGSVDNHATRTGTSGHLEAAHTAAAAGARCLVASHIYNQFDLPGVRERVIAEMARIYDGVIVFGEDLMELSADPKTPGVFL
;
A
#
# COMPACT_ATOMS: atom_id res chain seq x y z
N MET A 1 -4.62 -16.24 -1.93
CA MET A 1 -4.10 -14.95 -1.47
C MET A 1 -5.28 -14.04 -1.13
N LYS A 2 -5.28 -13.48 0.07
CA LYS A 2 -6.32 -12.56 0.56
C LYS A 2 -5.79 -11.13 0.55
N ILE A 3 -6.58 -10.20 0.00
CA ILE A 3 -6.25 -8.78 -0.06
C ILE A 3 -7.29 -8.02 0.76
N THR A 4 -6.87 -7.13 1.65
CA THR A 4 -7.74 -6.25 2.43
C THR A 4 -7.40 -4.79 2.15
N LEU A 5 -8.39 -3.99 1.78
CA LEU A 5 -8.23 -2.56 1.51
C LEU A 5 -8.26 -1.81 2.86
N LEU A 6 -7.13 -1.33 3.34
CA LEU A 6 -7.05 -0.59 4.62
C LEU A 6 -7.43 0.89 4.44
N GLY A 7 -7.19 1.44 3.26
CA GLY A 7 -7.53 2.79 2.92
C GLY A 7 -7.66 2.95 1.41
N THR A 8 -8.76 3.57 0.99
CA THR A 8 -9.14 3.72 -0.42
C THR A 8 -9.33 5.17 -0.84
N GLY A 9 -9.08 6.10 0.09
CA GLY A 9 -9.19 7.54 -0.12
C GLY A 9 -7.92 8.15 -0.73
N ASP A 10 -7.90 9.45 -0.78
CA ASP A 10 -6.91 10.33 -1.36
C ASP A 10 -6.17 11.16 -0.27
N PRO A 11 -5.33 12.14 -0.63
CA PRO A 11 -4.70 13.02 0.35
C PRO A 11 -5.68 13.87 1.19
N ALA A 12 -6.91 14.10 0.69
CA ALA A 12 -7.88 14.93 1.40
C ALA A 12 -8.47 14.17 2.60
N PRO A 13 -8.40 14.72 3.82
CA PRO A 13 -8.94 14.04 4.99
C PRO A 13 -10.43 13.70 4.83
N SER A 14 -10.78 12.46 5.10
CA SER A 14 -12.15 11.95 5.01
C SER A 14 -12.47 11.10 6.24
N LEU A 15 -13.71 11.17 6.73
CA LEU A 15 -14.20 10.25 7.77
C LEU A 15 -14.66 8.91 7.17
N LYS A 16 -14.89 8.86 5.86
CA LYS A 16 -15.38 7.69 5.17
C LYS A 16 -14.24 6.79 4.68
N ARG A 17 -13.18 7.40 4.14
CA ARG A 17 -12.05 6.69 3.53
C ARG A 17 -10.75 7.13 4.16
N MET A 18 -9.95 6.17 4.58
CA MET A 18 -8.56 6.43 4.99
C MET A 18 -7.68 6.55 3.76
N SER A 19 -6.54 7.20 3.90
CA SER A 19 -5.53 7.30 2.84
C SER A 19 -4.96 5.93 2.45
N PRO A 20 -4.32 5.80 1.27
CA PRO A 20 -3.96 4.51 0.69
C PRO A 20 -3.20 3.58 1.62
N GLY A 21 -3.65 2.34 1.66
CA GLY A 21 -3.00 1.24 2.35
C GLY A 21 -3.70 -0.06 2.03
N TYR A 22 -2.93 -1.11 1.76
CA TYR A 22 -3.47 -2.42 1.40
C TYR A 22 -2.70 -3.50 2.13
N MET A 23 -3.41 -4.49 2.64
CA MET A 23 -2.82 -5.64 3.30
C MET A 23 -3.03 -6.89 2.45
N VAL A 24 -1.97 -7.66 2.26
CA VAL A 24 -2.02 -8.95 1.56
C VAL A 24 -1.51 -10.03 2.48
N SER A 25 -2.32 -11.07 2.65
CA SER A 25 -1.90 -12.29 3.35
C SER A 25 -1.61 -13.38 2.32
N VAL A 26 -0.37 -13.89 2.32
CA VAL A 26 0.10 -14.96 1.44
C VAL A 26 0.96 -15.93 2.24
N GLY A 27 0.50 -17.17 2.35
CA GLY A 27 1.11 -18.15 3.25
C GLY A 27 1.17 -17.64 4.69
N LYS A 28 2.38 -17.49 5.23
CA LYS A 28 2.62 -16.95 6.59
C LYS A 28 2.95 -15.46 6.61
N ASP A 29 3.10 -14.85 5.45
CA ASP A 29 3.52 -13.46 5.34
C ASP A 29 2.31 -12.52 5.30
N VAL A 30 2.40 -11.45 6.06
CA VAL A 30 1.48 -10.31 6.03
C VAL A 30 2.25 -9.13 5.46
N ILE A 31 1.87 -8.73 4.26
CA ILE A 31 2.54 -7.69 3.48
C ILE A 31 1.62 -6.47 3.44
N VAL A 32 2.13 -5.28 3.76
CA VAL A 32 1.41 -4.03 3.53
C VAL A 32 2.01 -3.30 2.33
N PHE A 33 1.13 -2.78 1.48
CA PHE A 33 1.45 -1.90 0.36
C PHE A 33 0.95 -0.51 0.68
N ASP A 34 1.85 0.44 0.81
CA ASP A 34 1.64 1.76 1.38
C ASP A 34 1.00 1.71 2.78
N HIS A 35 1.15 2.78 3.54
CA HIS A 35 0.59 2.85 4.89
C HIS A 35 0.31 4.31 5.24
N GLY A 36 -0.68 4.86 4.55
CA GLY A 36 -1.12 6.25 4.68
C GLY A 36 -1.95 6.50 5.95
N PRO A 37 -2.26 7.77 6.24
CA PRO A 37 -3.05 8.17 7.42
C PRO A 37 -4.33 7.37 7.58
N GLY A 38 -4.50 6.74 8.75
CA GLY A 38 -5.64 5.91 9.12
C GLY A 38 -5.51 4.43 8.77
N SER A 39 -4.60 4.05 7.86
CA SER A 39 -4.37 2.64 7.48
C SER A 39 -3.99 1.77 8.66
N HIS A 40 -3.21 2.29 9.62
CA HIS A 40 -2.87 1.54 10.83
C HIS A 40 -4.09 1.26 11.71
N HIS A 41 -5.03 2.21 11.80
CA HIS A 41 -6.28 1.98 12.54
C HIS A 41 -7.13 0.90 11.86
N ARG A 42 -7.24 0.94 10.53
CA ARG A 42 -7.93 -0.08 9.74
C ARG A 42 -7.27 -1.45 9.86
N LEU A 43 -5.92 -1.52 9.87
CA LEU A 43 -5.18 -2.75 10.12
C LEU A 43 -5.64 -3.42 11.43
N LEU A 44 -5.74 -2.64 12.52
CA LEU A 44 -6.21 -3.15 13.81
C LEU A 44 -7.67 -3.62 13.76
N GLN A 45 -8.52 -2.98 12.98
CA GLN A 45 -9.92 -3.38 12.79
C GLN A 45 -10.08 -4.74 12.08
N THR A 46 -9.09 -5.16 11.26
CA THR A 46 -9.07 -6.52 10.69
C THR A 46 -8.70 -7.60 11.70
N GLY A 47 -8.34 -7.24 12.92
CA GLY A 47 -7.79 -8.14 13.94
C GLY A 47 -6.28 -8.38 13.80
N THR A 48 -5.64 -7.83 12.76
CA THR A 48 -4.19 -7.97 12.52
C THR A 48 -3.42 -6.99 13.42
N LYS A 49 -2.38 -7.49 14.07
CA LYS A 49 -1.51 -6.67 14.92
C LYS A 49 -0.33 -6.13 14.12
N ALA A 50 0.24 -5.02 14.56
CA ALA A 50 1.49 -4.51 13.97
C ALA A 50 2.61 -5.55 13.96
N THR A 51 2.66 -6.43 14.97
CA THR A 51 3.63 -7.52 15.11
C THR A 51 3.46 -8.63 14.08
N ASP A 52 2.28 -8.75 13.46
CA ASP A 52 2.00 -9.77 12.45
C ASP A 52 2.53 -9.35 11.06
N VAL A 53 2.68 -8.03 10.82
CA VAL A 53 3.18 -7.50 9.55
C VAL A 53 4.65 -7.88 9.38
N THR A 54 4.98 -8.56 8.29
CA THR A 54 6.32 -9.05 7.98
C THR A 54 7.08 -8.17 7.00
N HIS A 55 6.35 -7.55 6.05
CA HIS A 55 6.91 -6.73 4.98
C HIS A 55 6.08 -5.48 4.76
N ALA A 56 6.72 -4.37 4.44
CA ALA A 56 6.08 -3.13 4.02
C ALA A 56 6.69 -2.66 2.70
N PHE A 57 5.86 -2.47 1.68
CA PHE A 57 6.25 -1.98 0.37
C PHE A 57 5.62 -0.61 0.12
N PHE A 58 6.43 0.34 -0.34
CA PHE A 58 5.98 1.69 -0.66
C PHE A 58 6.11 1.96 -2.15
N THR A 59 5.03 2.47 -2.76
CA THR A 59 5.01 2.85 -4.16
C THR A 59 5.74 4.16 -4.40
N HIS A 60 5.54 5.12 -3.52
CA HIS A 60 6.20 6.42 -3.53
C HIS A 60 6.12 7.07 -2.14
N LEU A 61 6.69 8.27 -2.00
CA LEU A 61 6.92 8.87 -0.69
C LEU A 61 6.09 10.15 -0.45
N HIS A 62 4.89 10.24 -1.05
CA HIS A 62 3.91 11.21 -0.61
C HIS A 62 3.40 10.87 0.79
N TYR A 63 3.02 11.89 1.56
CA TYR A 63 2.64 11.72 2.97
C TYR A 63 1.41 10.84 3.15
N ASP A 64 0.47 10.90 2.22
CA ASP A 64 -0.76 10.10 2.25
C ASP A 64 -0.54 8.60 1.97
N HIS A 65 0.64 8.22 1.49
CA HIS A 65 1.05 6.83 1.33
C HIS A 65 1.98 6.32 2.45
N PHE A 66 2.51 7.23 3.30
CA PHE A 66 3.62 6.89 4.19
C PHE A 66 3.41 7.27 5.67
N LEU A 67 2.49 8.18 6.00
CA LEU A 67 2.50 8.85 7.30
C LEU A 67 2.14 7.94 8.50
N ASP A 68 1.40 6.86 8.32
CA ASP A 68 1.15 5.86 9.39
C ASP A 68 2.27 4.81 9.51
N PHE A 69 3.24 4.80 8.58
CA PHE A 69 4.38 3.87 8.67
C PHE A 69 5.23 4.03 9.95
N PRO A 70 5.57 5.23 10.41
CA PRO A 70 6.26 5.39 11.69
C PRO A 70 5.50 4.74 12.85
N ARG A 71 4.18 4.85 12.87
CA ARG A 71 3.32 4.22 13.88
C ARG A 71 3.38 2.69 13.79
N LEU A 72 3.30 2.12 12.59
CA LEU A 72 3.45 0.69 12.37
C LEU A 72 4.79 0.19 12.90
N LEU A 73 5.87 0.84 12.48
CA LEU A 73 7.24 0.47 12.84
C LEU A 73 7.47 0.52 14.35
N LEU A 74 7.13 1.63 14.99
CA LEU A 74 7.35 1.83 16.42
C LEU A 74 6.44 0.93 17.27
N THR A 75 5.17 0.76 16.89
CA THR A 75 4.25 -0.15 17.57
C THR A 75 4.75 -1.59 17.47
N ARG A 76 5.20 -2.00 16.27
CA ARG A 76 5.75 -3.34 16.05
C ARG A 76 6.99 -3.60 16.90
N TRP A 77 7.93 -2.65 16.94
CA TRP A 77 9.13 -2.72 17.77
C TRP A 77 8.79 -2.79 19.26
N ASP A 78 7.92 -1.89 19.76
CA ASP A 78 7.59 -1.81 21.17
C ASP A 78 6.81 -3.03 21.67
N HIS A 79 5.81 -3.46 20.91
CA HIS A 79 4.97 -4.60 21.28
C HIS A 79 5.60 -5.95 20.96
N GLY A 80 6.45 -6.00 19.94
CA GLY A 80 7.18 -7.21 19.56
C GLY A 80 8.24 -7.64 20.58
N ALA A 81 8.73 -6.70 21.38
CA ALA A 81 9.69 -6.94 22.46
C ALA A 81 10.87 -7.86 22.06
N ALA A 82 11.39 -7.70 20.85
CA ALA A 82 12.40 -8.54 20.21
C ALA A 82 12.03 -10.03 20.07
N GLN A 83 10.74 -10.37 20.18
CA GLN A 83 10.22 -11.74 19.97
C GLN A 83 9.81 -11.99 18.50
N VAL A 84 9.79 -10.95 17.66
CA VAL A 84 9.46 -11.05 16.23
C VAL A 84 10.65 -10.57 15.40
N PRO A 85 10.89 -11.14 14.19
CA PRO A 85 11.94 -10.66 13.28
C PRO A 85 11.80 -9.18 12.97
N GLU A 86 12.87 -8.51 12.55
CA GLU A 86 12.79 -7.12 12.12
C GLU A 86 11.88 -6.97 10.90
N LEU A 87 11.23 -5.80 10.79
CA LEU A 87 10.38 -5.49 9.65
C LEU A 87 11.22 -5.29 8.39
N LYS A 88 10.83 -5.96 7.30
CA LYS A 88 11.44 -5.72 5.99
C LYS A 88 10.68 -4.61 5.28
N VAL A 89 11.40 -3.57 4.89
CA VAL A 89 10.85 -2.35 4.30
C VAL A 89 11.44 -2.15 2.91
N TYR A 90 10.57 -1.95 1.93
CA TYR A 90 10.93 -1.75 0.53
C TYR A 90 10.24 -0.50 -0.02
N GLY A 91 10.92 0.27 -0.84
CA GLY A 91 10.33 1.43 -1.50
C GLY A 91 11.35 2.20 -2.33
N PRO A 92 10.93 3.22 -3.07
CA PRO A 92 11.85 3.99 -3.89
C PRO A 92 12.81 4.84 -3.07
N PRO A 93 13.97 5.20 -3.62
CA PRO A 93 14.83 6.21 -3.01
C PRO A 93 14.07 7.53 -2.76
N PRO A 94 14.33 8.21 -1.65
CA PRO A 94 15.31 7.95 -0.59
C PRO A 94 14.69 7.32 0.69
N ILE A 95 13.92 6.22 0.58
CA ILE A 95 13.23 5.61 1.73
C ILE A 95 14.19 5.23 2.86
N LYS A 96 15.39 4.74 2.53
CA LYS A 96 16.40 4.39 3.53
C LYS A 96 16.79 5.60 4.40
N ARG A 97 17.02 6.74 3.74
CA ARG A 97 17.32 8.00 4.44
C ARG A 97 16.13 8.49 5.27
N LEU A 98 14.89 8.32 4.77
CA LEU A 98 13.69 8.70 5.53
C LEU A 98 13.56 7.87 6.80
N VAL A 99 13.72 6.55 6.71
CA VAL A 99 13.66 5.66 7.88
C VAL A 99 14.75 6.02 8.89
N GLU A 100 15.99 6.27 8.43
CA GLU A 100 17.07 6.73 9.28
C GLU A 100 16.73 8.06 9.99
N ARG A 101 16.09 9.01 9.28
CA ARG A 101 15.66 10.28 9.87
C ARG A 101 14.49 10.13 10.85
N LEU A 102 13.71 9.07 10.74
CA LEU A 102 12.64 8.78 11.69
C LEU A 102 13.17 8.18 13.00
N ILE A 103 14.04 7.16 12.93
CA ILE A 103 14.38 6.31 14.06
C ILE A 103 15.87 6.27 14.42
N GLY A 104 16.74 6.89 13.62
CA GLY A 104 18.16 7.02 13.95
C GLY A 104 18.42 7.83 15.21
N PRO A 105 19.66 7.88 15.70
CA PRO A 105 20.01 8.59 16.93
C PRO A 105 19.58 10.08 16.92
N ASP A 106 19.74 10.74 15.77
CA ASP A 106 19.30 12.13 15.54
C ASP A 106 17.95 12.21 14.83
N GLY A 107 17.18 11.12 14.83
CA GLY A 107 15.89 11.01 14.17
C GLY A 107 14.77 11.64 14.99
N VAL A 108 13.64 11.89 14.31
CA VAL A 108 12.45 12.50 14.92
C VAL A 108 11.98 11.76 16.18
N PHE A 109 12.06 10.43 16.19
CA PHE A 109 11.67 9.57 17.31
C PHE A 109 12.86 9.15 18.19
N GLY A 110 14.07 9.70 17.97
CA GLY A 110 15.25 9.44 18.78
C GLY A 110 15.01 9.60 20.29
N PRO A 111 14.42 10.72 20.76
CA PRO A 111 14.12 10.92 22.19
C PRO A 111 13.17 9.88 22.78
N ASP A 112 12.11 9.46 22.05
CA ASP A 112 11.19 8.41 22.51
C ASP A 112 11.89 7.05 22.57
N ILE A 113 12.68 6.71 21.55
CA ILE A 113 13.44 5.46 21.50
C ILE A 113 14.47 5.42 22.63
N GLU A 114 15.17 6.51 22.89
CA GLU A 114 16.12 6.61 24.01
C GLU A 114 15.40 6.39 25.35
N ALA A 115 14.28 7.06 25.58
CA ALA A 115 13.51 6.87 26.80
C ALA A 115 13.05 5.40 26.97
N ARG A 116 12.55 4.78 25.89
CA ARG A 116 12.10 3.37 25.95
C ARG A 116 13.21 2.35 26.14
N THR A 117 14.44 2.69 25.75
CA THR A 117 15.59 1.79 25.88
C THR A 117 16.37 1.99 27.19
N LYS A 118 16.15 3.10 27.92
CA LYS A 118 16.92 3.44 29.12
C LYS A 118 16.08 3.62 30.38
N TRP A 119 14.79 4.04 30.27
CA TRP A 119 13.96 4.29 31.44
C TRP A 119 13.44 2.98 32.05
N ASP A 120 13.65 2.80 33.38
CA ASP A 120 13.36 1.54 34.07
C ASP A 120 11.91 1.07 33.93
N ALA A 121 10.92 1.99 33.98
CA ALA A 121 9.52 1.62 33.79
C ALA A 121 9.25 1.07 32.37
N SER A 122 9.90 1.61 31.33
CA SER A 122 9.82 1.09 29.97
C SER A 122 10.50 -0.28 29.85
N LEU A 123 11.64 -0.45 30.51
CA LEU A 123 12.35 -1.75 30.55
C LEU A 123 11.53 -2.79 31.33
N HIS A 124 10.83 -2.40 32.39
CA HIS A 124 9.92 -3.29 33.10
C HIS A 124 8.82 -3.84 32.16
N VAL A 125 8.16 -2.99 31.39
CA VAL A 125 7.14 -3.38 30.40
C VAL A 125 7.75 -4.27 29.31
N TYR A 126 8.93 -3.93 28.83
CA TYR A 126 9.67 -4.72 27.84
C TYR A 126 9.94 -6.15 28.34
N ARG A 127 10.46 -6.30 29.59
CA ARG A 127 10.67 -7.61 30.23
C ARG A 127 9.35 -8.39 30.40
N ALA A 128 8.29 -7.70 30.82
CA ALA A 128 6.96 -8.32 31.00
C ALA A 128 6.39 -8.87 29.69
N ARG A 129 6.81 -8.32 28.53
CA ARG A 129 6.46 -8.82 27.18
C ARG A 129 7.41 -9.90 26.68
N GLY A 130 8.36 -10.38 27.48
CA GLY A 130 9.33 -11.42 27.12
C GLY A 130 10.67 -10.90 26.57
N GLY A 131 10.86 -9.58 26.51
CA GLY A 131 12.12 -8.99 26.05
C GLY A 131 13.29 -9.23 27.00
N GLN A 132 14.47 -9.39 26.43
CA GLN A 132 15.73 -9.56 27.16
C GLN A 132 16.63 -8.33 27.01
N GLU A 133 17.15 -7.81 28.12
CA GLU A 133 18.04 -6.66 28.09
C GLU A 133 19.46 -7.04 27.57
N PRO A 134 20.16 -6.10 26.92
CA PRO A 134 19.74 -4.71 26.70
C PRO A 134 18.68 -4.58 25.60
N ARG A 135 17.66 -3.73 25.82
CA ARG A 135 16.70 -3.39 24.79
C ARG A 135 17.37 -2.60 23.68
N ARG A 136 17.30 -3.11 22.45
CA ARG A 136 17.88 -2.45 21.28
C ARG A 136 16.85 -1.51 20.61
N PRO A 137 17.31 -0.40 19.99
CA PRO A 137 16.47 0.40 19.11
C PRO A 137 15.87 -0.42 17.97
N PRO A 138 14.80 0.05 17.30
CA PRO A 138 14.26 -0.60 16.10
C PRO A 138 15.32 -0.59 14.98
N ALA A 139 15.43 -1.70 14.25
CA ALA A 139 16.43 -1.89 13.20
C ALA A 139 15.80 -2.57 11.95
N PRO A 140 14.80 -1.94 11.30
CA PRO A 140 14.16 -2.54 10.13
C PRO A 140 15.16 -2.75 9.00
N GLU A 141 14.96 -3.83 8.22
CA GLU A 141 15.75 -4.12 7.04
C GLU A 141 15.22 -3.30 5.85
N VAL A 142 15.87 -2.18 5.53
CA VAL A 142 15.39 -1.25 4.49
C VAL A 142 16.14 -1.48 3.17
N THR A 143 15.38 -1.72 2.10
CA THR A 143 15.88 -1.88 0.72
C THR A 143 15.25 -0.83 -0.19
N GLU A 144 16.06 -0.07 -0.89
CA GLU A 144 15.59 0.84 -1.94
C GLU A 144 15.34 0.07 -3.22
N LEU A 145 14.16 0.29 -3.82
CA LEU A 145 13.75 -0.33 -5.07
C LEU A 145 13.92 0.63 -6.23
N GLY A 146 14.60 0.16 -7.27
CA GLY A 146 14.63 0.78 -8.57
C GLY A 146 13.44 0.36 -9.44
N LYS A 147 13.38 0.92 -10.64
CA LYS A 147 12.25 0.81 -11.57
C LYS A 147 12.09 -0.55 -12.27
N THR A 148 12.94 -1.51 -12.01
CA THR A 148 12.87 -2.86 -12.59
C THR A 148 13.25 -3.93 -11.56
N ASP A 149 13.30 -3.55 -10.28
CA ASP A 149 13.76 -4.44 -9.25
C ASP A 149 12.72 -5.52 -8.93
N VAL A 150 13.24 -6.64 -8.46
CA VAL A 150 12.46 -7.80 -8.06
C VAL A 150 12.87 -8.19 -6.66
N VAL A 151 11.88 -8.41 -5.80
CA VAL A 151 12.04 -9.03 -4.49
C VAL A 151 11.38 -10.39 -4.55
N GLU A 152 12.11 -11.42 -4.22
CA GLU A 152 11.64 -12.80 -4.33
C GLU A 152 11.87 -13.58 -3.04
N THR A 153 10.91 -14.43 -2.72
CA THR A 153 10.95 -15.40 -1.63
C THR A 153 10.57 -16.77 -2.18
N GLU A 154 10.56 -17.81 -1.35
CA GLU A 154 10.07 -19.13 -1.75
C GLU A 154 8.56 -19.17 -2.10
N ARG A 155 7.78 -18.15 -1.69
CA ARG A 155 6.31 -18.18 -1.75
C ARG A 155 5.72 -17.13 -2.66
N TRP A 156 6.40 -16.03 -2.83
CA TRP A 156 5.91 -14.90 -3.62
C TRP A 156 7.07 -14.11 -4.24
N ARG A 157 6.74 -13.41 -5.29
CA ARG A 157 7.64 -12.52 -6.02
C ARG A 157 6.96 -11.17 -6.20
N ILE A 158 7.66 -10.08 -5.90
CA ILE A 158 7.20 -8.72 -6.17
C ILE A 158 8.14 -8.06 -7.19
N GLN A 159 7.55 -7.55 -8.26
CA GLN A 159 8.25 -6.79 -9.31
C GLN A 159 7.79 -5.34 -9.30
N ALA A 160 8.74 -4.41 -9.40
CA ALA A 160 8.49 -2.99 -9.53
C ALA A 160 8.60 -2.51 -10.98
N VAL A 161 7.83 -1.48 -11.33
CA VAL A 161 7.99 -0.70 -12.56
C VAL A 161 7.79 0.78 -12.25
N GLU A 162 8.57 1.66 -12.88
CA GLU A 162 8.37 3.10 -12.75
C GLU A 162 7.10 3.53 -13.47
N VAL A 163 6.29 4.37 -12.81
CA VAL A 163 5.04 4.92 -13.34
C VAL A 163 5.05 6.46 -13.30
N PRO A 164 4.39 7.14 -14.24
CA PRO A 164 4.37 8.61 -14.28
C PRO A 164 3.46 9.18 -13.20
N HIS A 165 3.99 10.02 -12.31
CA HIS A 165 3.21 10.75 -11.31
C HIS A 165 3.89 12.05 -10.89
N ALA A 166 4.94 12.01 -10.06
CA ALA A 166 5.54 13.19 -9.45
C ALA A 166 6.99 13.45 -9.88
N GLN A 167 7.42 12.89 -11.01
CA GLN A 167 8.77 13.12 -11.53
C GLN A 167 8.97 14.58 -11.93
N PRO A 168 10.19 15.12 -11.78
CA PRO A 168 11.42 14.45 -11.34
C PRO A 168 11.61 14.43 -9.82
N HIS A 169 10.64 14.85 -9.03
CA HIS A 169 10.79 15.07 -7.58
C HIS A 169 10.71 13.78 -6.76
N LEU A 170 9.89 12.82 -7.19
CA LEU A 170 9.75 11.51 -6.56
C LEU A 170 9.83 10.40 -7.62
N THR A 171 10.45 9.28 -7.24
CA THR A 171 10.30 8.03 -7.97
C THR A 171 8.99 7.38 -7.54
N CYS A 172 8.13 7.02 -8.50
CA CYS A 172 6.85 6.40 -8.27
C CYS A 172 6.82 5.02 -8.95
N LEU A 173 6.36 4.02 -8.22
CA LEU A 173 6.41 2.61 -8.63
C LEU A 173 5.01 2.00 -8.66
N GLY A 174 4.71 1.24 -9.70
CA GLY A 174 3.70 0.20 -9.68
C GLY A 174 4.34 -1.12 -9.23
N LEU A 175 3.61 -1.91 -8.47
CA LEU A 175 4.09 -3.14 -7.84
C LEU A 175 3.19 -4.32 -8.22
N ARG A 176 3.78 -5.41 -8.70
CA ARG A 176 3.09 -6.68 -8.97
C ARG A 176 3.55 -7.74 -7.99
N LEU A 177 2.60 -8.38 -7.30
CA LEU A 177 2.83 -9.56 -6.48
C LEU A 177 2.28 -10.79 -7.20
N ASP A 178 3.11 -11.80 -7.38
CA ASP A 178 2.76 -13.12 -7.88
C ASP A 178 3.05 -14.18 -6.81
N SER A 179 2.15 -15.16 -6.70
CA SER A 179 2.28 -16.34 -5.83
C SER A 179 1.48 -17.51 -6.39
N ASP A 180 1.63 -18.70 -5.83
CA ASP A 180 0.79 -19.86 -6.16
C ASP A 180 -0.70 -19.67 -5.79
N GLU A 181 -0.99 -18.67 -4.93
CA GLU A 181 -2.34 -18.33 -4.48
C GLU A 181 -3.01 -17.25 -5.35
N GLY A 182 -2.36 -16.76 -6.43
CA GLY A 182 -2.84 -15.74 -7.35
C GLY A 182 -1.91 -14.54 -7.48
N SER A 183 -2.35 -13.53 -8.23
CA SER A 183 -1.58 -12.35 -8.55
C SER A 183 -2.34 -11.05 -8.28
N MET A 184 -1.62 -10.02 -7.86
CA MET A 184 -2.13 -8.67 -7.62
C MET A 184 -1.17 -7.64 -8.20
N VAL A 185 -1.74 -6.60 -8.82
CA VAL A 185 -0.99 -5.39 -9.15
C VAL A 185 -1.59 -4.21 -8.40
N TYR A 186 -0.72 -3.46 -7.72
CA TYR A 186 -1.06 -2.16 -7.15
C TYR A 186 -0.29 -1.07 -7.90
N THR A 187 -1.04 -0.15 -8.50
CA THR A 187 -0.45 0.84 -9.40
C THR A 187 0.32 1.94 -8.68
N GLY A 188 0.07 2.14 -7.37
CA GLY A 188 0.36 3.41 -6.74
C GLY A 188 -0.36 4.55 -7.46
N ASP A 189 0.13 5.76 -7.29
CA ASP A 189 -0.36 6.92 -8.01
C ASP A 189 0.30 7.01 -9.37
N THR A 190 -0.52 7.11 -10.41
CA THR A 190 -0.04 7.07 -11.79
C THR A 190 -0.99 7.72 -12.78
N GLY A 191 -0.44 8.32 -13.81
CA GLY A 191 -1.10 8.54 -15.08
C GLY A 191 -1.06 7.30 -15.99
N PRO A 192 -1.58 7.39 -17.23
CA PRO A 192 -1.52 6.32 -18.21
C PRO A 192 -0.08 5.85 -18.47
N SER A 193 0.16 4.53 -18.41
CA SER A 193 1.51 3.96 -18.51
C SER A 193 1.52 2.60 -19.23
N LYS A 194 2.23 2.52 -20.35
CA LYS A 194 2.45 1.26 -21.07
C LYS A 194 3.30 0.25 -20.28
N ALA A 195 4.23 0.74 -19.45
CA ALA A 195 5.00 -0.11 -18.57
C ALA A 195 4.11 -0.77 -17.50
N LEU A 196 3.14 -0.02 -16.97
CA LEU A 196 2.15 -0.54 -16.03
C LEU A 196 1.19 -1.54 -16.68
N GLU A 197 0.67 -1.26 -17.88
CA GLU A 197 -0.17 -2.20 -18.63
C GLU A 197 0.54 -3.54 -18.79
N LYS A 198 1.83 -3.52 -19.17
CA LYS A 198 2.66 -4.72 -19.30
C LYS A 198 2.89 -5.41 -17.94
N LEU A 199 3.16 -4.65 -16.87
CA LEU A 199 3.31 -5.22 -15.52
C LEU A 199 2.03 -5.93 -15.07
N ALA A 200 0.87 -5.37 -15.39
CA ALA A 200 -0.43 -5.88 -15.00
C ALA A 200 -0.98 -7.00 -15.89
N GLU A 201 -0.25 -7.40 -16.95
CA GLU A 201 -0.71 -8.41 -17.92
C GLU A 201 -1.19 -9.68 -17.22
N GLY A 202 -2.48 -10.02 -17.43
CA GLY A 202 -3.14 -11.22 -16.93
C GLY A 202 -3.26 -11.31 -15.40
N CYS A 203 -3.14 -10.21 -14.65
CA CYS A 203 -3.26 -10.27 -13.18
C CYS A 203 -4.71 -10.58 -12.74
N ASP A 204 -4.84 -11.23 -11.59
CA ASP A 204 -6.14 -11.57 -11.02
C ASP A 204 -6.83 -10.34 -10.42
N VAL A 205 -6.08 -9.46 -9.75
CA VAL A 205 -6.59 -8.23 -9.13
C VAL A 205 -5.68 -7.05 -9.50
N LEU A 206 -6.26 -6.04 -10.14
CA LEU A 206 -5.61 -4.76 -10.43
C LEU A 206 -6.21 -3.68 -9.51
N ILE A 207 -5.47 -3.25 -8.48
CA ILE A 207 -5.84 -2.09 -7.66
C ILE A 207 -5.27 -0.86 -8.35
N HIS A 208 -6.13 -0.02 -8.90
CA HIS A 208 -5.74 1.12 -9.72
C HIS A 208 -6.23 2.44 -9.14
N MET A 209 -5.36 3.44 -9.19
CA MET A 209 -5.72 4.83 -8.90
C MET A 209 -6.93 5.25 -9.74
N CYS A 210 -7.93 5.86 -9.09
CA CYS A 210 -9.13 6.41 -9.70
C CYS A 210 -9.48 7.73 -9.00
N SER A 211 -8.64 8.75 -9.19
CA SER A 211 -8.70 9.97 -8.37
C SER A 211 -9.72 10.99 -8.86
N HIS A 212 -10.11 10.97 -10.14
CA HIS A 212 -11.00 11.98 -10.70
C HIS A 212 -11.94 11.41 -11.77
N ILE A 213 -13.01 12.12 -12.05
CA ILE A 213 -13.87 11.84 -13.21
C ILE A 213 -13.07 12.21 -14.46
N SER A 214 -12.83 11.24 -15.35
CA SER A 214 -12.07 11.47 -16.58
C SER A 214 -12.71 12.57 -17.40
N GLY A 215 -11.88 13.45 -17.96
CA GLY A 215 -12.33 14.65 -18.67
C GLY A 215 -12.65 15.86 -17.78
N SER A 216 -12.66 15.73 -16.44
CA SER A 216 -12.90 16.86 -15.53
C SER A 216 -11.62 17.65 -15.17
N VAL A 217 -10.46 17.18 -15.59
CA VAL A 217 -9.15 17.80 -15.27
C VAL A 217 -8.57 18.44 -16.52
N ASP A 218 -8.37 19.76 -16.50
CA ASP A 218 -7.81 20.50 -17.63
C ASP A 218 -6.27 20.59 -17.61
N ASN A 219 -5.66 20.49 -16.43
CA ASN A 219 -4.21 20.62 -16.28
C ASN A 219 -3.50 19.40 -16.90
N HIS A 220 -2.56 19.66 -17.82
CA HIS A 220 -1.81 18.62 -18.52
C HIS A 220 -0.97 17.76 -17.58
N ALA A 221 -0.25 18.37 -16.64
CA ALA A 221 0.59 17.63 -15.69
C ALA A 221 -0.25 16.68 -14.81
N THR A 222 -1.41 17.13 -14.36
CA THR A 222 -2.34 16.28 -13.59
C THR A 222 -2.82 15.11 -14.44
N ARG A 223 -3.25 15.33 -15.69
CA ARG A 223 -3.70 14.25 -16.59
C ARG A 223 -2.62 13.24 -16.95
N THR A 224 -1.37 13.63 -16.97
CA THR A 224 -0.24 12.73 -17.25
C THR A 224 0.29 12.01 -16.02
N GLY A 225 0.05 12.55 -14.83
CA GLY A 225 0.52 12.01 -13.56
C GLY A 225 -0.56 11.36 -12.68
N THR A 226 -1.84 11.41 -13.09
CA THR A 226 -2.95 10.79 -12.36
C THR A 226 -3.92 10.10 -13.32
N SER A 227 -4.70 9.16 -12.81
CA SER A 227 -5.71 8.44 -13.58
C SER A 227 -7.10 8.69 -13.01
N GLY A 228 -8.07 8.90 -13.91
CA GLY A 228 -9.48 8.84 -13.61
C GLY A 228 -10.08 7.46 -13.91
N HIS A 229 -11.38 7.36 -13.89
CA HIS A 229 -12.10 6.09 -14.05
C HIS A 229 -11.93 5.46 -15.46
N LEU A 230 -11.86 6.27 -16.53
CA LEU A 230 -11.68 5.73 -17.89
C LEU A 230 -10.25 5.25 -18.12
N GLU A 231 -9.26 5.98 -17.62
CA GLU A 231 -7.83 5.58 -17.67
C GLU A 231 -7.62 4.25 -16.94
N ALA A 232 -8.22 4.08 -15.75
CA ALA A 232 -8.19 2.82 -15.01
C ALA A 232 -8.84 1.66 -15.80
N ALA A 233 -9.99 1.91 -16.41
CA ALA A 233 -10.69 0.91 -17.25
C ALA A 233 -9.83 0.54 -18.50
N HIS A 234 -9.22 1.51 -19.16
CA HIS A 234 -8.33 1.26 -20.30
C HIS A 234 -7.09 0.44 -19.90
N THR A 235 -6.47 0.74 -18.75
CA THR A 235 -5.34 -0.05 -18.24
C THR A 235 -5.78 -1.49 -17.96
N ALA A 236 -6.93 -1.69 -17.30
CA ALA A 236 -7.44 -3.02 -16.99
C ALA A 236 -7.76 -3.84 -18.26
N ALA A 237 -8.38 -3.21 -19.26
CA ALA A 237 -8.69 -3.85 -20.54
C ALA A 237 -7.40 -4.20 -21.31
N ALA A 238 -6.44 -3.28 -21.40
CA ALA A 238 -5.18 -3.50 -22.11
C ALA A 238 -4.33 -4.59 -21.45
N ALA A 239 -4.37 -4.69 -20.12
CA ALA A 239 -3.68 -5.71 -19.35
C ALA A 239 -4.40 -7.07 -19.35
N GLY A 240 -5.69 -7.14 -19.75
CA GLY A 240 -6.49 -8.34 -19.58
C GLY A 240 -6.61 -8.76 -18.10
N ALA A 241 -6.63 -7.79 -17.18
CA ALA A 241 -6.84 -8.05 -15.77
C ALA A 241 -8.20 -8.70 -15.53
N ARG A 242 -8.35 -9.54 -14.50
CA ARG A 242 -9.64 -10.22 -14.23
C ARG A 242 -10.58 -9.35 -13.39
N CYS A 243 -10.03 -8.62 -12.43
CA CYS A 243 -10.77 -7.73 -11.55
C CYS A 243 -10.05 -6.39 -11.45
N LEU A 244 -10.76 -5.30 -11.76
CA LEU A 244 -10.32 -3.92 -11.54
C LEU A 244 -10.92 -3.40 -10.25
N VAL A 245 -10.07 -2.97 -9.33
CA VAL A 245 -10.45 -2.30 -8.08
C VAL A 245 -10.08 -0.83 -8.20
N ALA A 246 -11.07 0.04 -8.36
CA ALA A 246 -10.87 1.48 -8.30
C ALA A 246 -10.57 1.91 -6.86
N SER A 247 -9.47 2.58 -6.63
CA SER A 247 -9.01 3.08 -5.33
C SER A 247 -8.39 4.47 -5.45
N HIS A 248 -7.91 5.05 -4.36
CA HIS A 248 -7.46 6.45 -4.32
C HIS A 248 -8.57 7.42 -4.74
N ILE A 249 -9.73 7.25 -4.11
CA ILE A 249 -11.03 7.80 -4.55
C ILE A 249 -11.30 9.14 -3.89
N TYR A 250 -11.54 10.18 -4.71
CA TYR A 250 -11.99 11.49 -4.24
C TYR A 250 -13.48 11.51 -3.89
N ASN A 251 -13.85 12.35 -2.94
CA ASN A 251 -15.22 12.47 -2.42
C ASN A 251 -16.30 12.71 -3.50
N GLN A 252 -15.93 13.25 -4.67
CA GLN A 252 -16.86 13.46 -5.78
C GLN A 252 -17.53 12.17 -6.27
N PHE A 253 -16.86 11.01 -6.14
CA PHE A 253 -17.42 9.72 -6.51
C PHE A 253 -18.49 9.21 -5.51
N ASP A 254 -18.55 9.79 -4.34
CA ASP A 254 -19.54 9.45 -3.32
C ASP A 254 -20.83 10.28 -3.45
N LEU A 255 -20.90 11.21 -4.42
CA LEU A 255 -22.13 11.93 -4.73
C LEU A 255 -23.17 11.00 -5.36
N PRO A 256 -24.46 11.20 -5.05
CA PRO A 256 -25.54 10.36 -5.58
C PRO A 256 -25.52 10.27 -7.12
N GLY A 257 -25.58 9.05 -7.65
CA GLY A 257 -25.62 8.77 -9.09
C GLY A 257 -24.28 8.89 -9.82
N VAL A 258 -23.24 9.41 -9.18
CA VAL A 258 -21.90 9.55 -9.82
C VAL A 258 -21.24 8.18 -9.96
N ARG A 259 -21.20 7.38 -8.90
CA ARG A 259 -20.57 6.05 -8.90
C ARG A 259 -21.20 5.14 -9.94
N GLU A 260 -22.53 5.07 -9.98
CA GLU A 260 -23.27 4.25 -10.94
C GLU A 260 -22.97 4.66 -12.38
N ARG A 261 -22.91 5.96 -12.65
CA ARG A 261 -22.56 6.49 -13.97
C ARG A 261 -21.14 6.09 -14.38
N VAL A 262 -20.15 6.32 -13.52
CA VAL A 262 -18.76 6.02 -13.87
C VAL A 262 -18.52 4.52 -14.02
N ILE A 263 -19.17 3.67 -13.22
CA ILE A 263 -19.12 2.21 -13.40
C ILE A 263 -19.70 1.82 -14.78
N ALA A 264 -20.83 2.42 -15.18
CA ALA A 264 -21.42 2.17 -16.49
C ALA A 264 -20.53 2.66 -17.65
N GLU A 265 -19.79 3.75 -17.46
CA GLU A 265 -18.80 4.25 -18.42
C GLU A 265 -17.60 3.30 -18.52
N MET A 266 -17.06 2.83 -17.39
CA MET A 266 -15.95 1.86 -17.33
C MET A 266 -16.33 0.52 -17.99
N ALA A 267 -17.56 0.03 -17.77
CA ALA A 267 -18.06 -1.23 -18.32
C ALA A 267 -18.23 -1.23 -19.86
N ARG A 268 -18.16 -0.07 -20.51
CA ARG A 268 -18.09 0.01 -21.98
C ARG A 268 -16.69 -0.22 -22.54
N ILE A 269 -15.68 -0.20 -21.68
CA ILE A 269 -14.26 -0.29 -22.04
C ILE A 269 -13.69 -1.63 -21.57
N TYR A 270 -14.09 -2.06 -20.38
CA TYR A 270 -13.56 -3.23 -19.70
C TYR A 270 -14.69 -4.18 -19.32
N ASP A 271 -14.58 -5.43 -19.75
CA ASP A 271 -15.61 -6.49 -19.60
C ASP A 271 -15.39 -7.39 -18.37
N GLY A 272 -14.31 -7.18 -17.62
CA GLY A 272 -14.05 -7.90 -16.39
C GLY A 272 -14.84 -7.35 -15.18
N VAL A 273 -14.50 -7.84 -13.99
CA VAL A 273 -15.15 -7.40 -12.75
C VAL A 273 -14.66 -6.01 -12.37
N ILE A 274 -15.60 -5.07 -12.15
CA ILE A 274 -15.29 -3.70 -11.67
C ILE A 274 -15.76 -3.58 -10.22
N VAL A 275 -14.83 -3.21 -9.33
CA VAL A 275 -15.07 -2.96 -7.92
C VAL A 275 -14.68 -1.53 -7.59
N PHE A 276 -15.59 -0.77 -6.97
CA PHE A 276 -15.23 0.46 -6.28
C PHE A 276 -14.79 0.10 -4.88
N GLY A 277 -13.49 0.27 -4.59
CA GLY A 277 -12.90 -0.08 -3.32
C GLY A 277 -13.52 0.70 -2.15
N GLU A 278 -13.77 0.01 -1.06
CA GLU A 278 -14.14 0.61 0.22
C GLU A 278 -13.21 0.08 1.32
N ASP A 279 -12.98 0.90 2.33
CA ASP A 279 -12.12 0.50 3.45
C ASP A 279 -12.66 -0.77 4.10
N LEU A 280 -11.75 -1.66 4.49
CA LEU A 280 -12.00 -2.99 5.07
C LEU A 280 -12.63 -4.02 4.11
N MET A 281 -12.83 -3.68 2.83
CA MET A 281 -13.25 -4.66 1.84
C MET A 281 -12.17 -5.74 1.68
N GLU A 282 -12.61 -7.01 1.61
CA GLU A 282 -11.75 -8.16 1.40
C GLU A 282 -11.94 -8.73 -0.01
N LEU A 283 -10.84 -9.05 -0.67
CA LEU A 283 -10.79 -9.59 -2.01
C LEU A 283 -9.99 -10.89 -2.02
N SER A 284 -10.39 -11.83 -2.87
CA SER A 284 -9.61 -13.02 -3.20
C SER A 284 -8.95 -12.86 -4.56
N ALA A 285 -7.64 -13.10 -4.62
CA ALA A 285 -6.92 -13.25 -5.88
C ALA A 285 -6.85 -14.72 -6.34
N ASP A 286 -7.57 -15.65 -5.69
CA ASP A 286 -7.62 -17.04 -6.11
C ASP A 286 -8.24 -17.14 -7.52
N PRO A 287 -7.50 -17.70 -8.52
CA PRO A 287 -8.01 -17.89 -9.86
C PRO A 287 -9.30 -18.75 -9.94
N LYS A 288 -9.52 -19.61 -8.93
CA LYS A 288 -10.68 -20.53 -8.90
C LYS A 288 -11.92 -19.89 -8.26
N THR A 289 -11.73 -18.91 -7.41
CA THR A 289 -12.81 -18.22 -6.68
C THR A 289 -12.59 -16.70 -6.72
N PRO A 290 -12.67 -16.08 -7.92
CA PRO A 290 -12.58 -14.63 -8.01
C PRO A 290 -13.82 -14.03 -7.35
N GLY A 291 -13.64 -13.20 -6.35
CA GLY A 291 -14.79 -12.58 -5.69
C GLY A 291 -14.40 -11.55 -4.65
N VAL A 292 -15.35 -10.64 -4.43
CA VAL A 292 -15.37 -9.75 -3.28
C VAL A 292 -16.06 -10.50 -2.16
N PHE A 293 -15.38 -10.65 -1.02
CA PHE A 293 -16.02 -11.07 0.22
C PHE A 293 -16.42 -9.82 1.00
N LEU A 294 -17.69 -9.70 1.32
CA LEU A 294 -18.22 -8.63 2.15
C LEU A 294 -18.10 -8.97 3.62
#